data_57600131aee69107eb2a8142c170959b
#
_entry.id   57600131aee69107eb2a8142c170959b
#
_cell.length_a   1.000
_cell.length_b   1.000
_cell.length_c   1.000
_cell.angle_alpha   90.00
_cell.angle_beta   90.00
_cell.angle_gamma   90.00
#
_symmetry.space_group_name_H-M   'P 1'
#
loop_
_entity.id
_entity.type
_entity.pdbx_description
1 polymer ?
#
loop_
_entity_poly.entity_id
_entity_poly.type
_entity_poly.pdbx_seq_one_letter_code
_entity_poly.pdbx_strand_id
1 'polypeptide(L)'
;GGAIIIERASKLNKKTVLELNDLMEEQTGELLVVLEEERRPLDKMLALYPDFKKKFTSRLELPVFINDELVTFAQTYAKENGYKIDEMGILALYSRIDLMQREESIVTVADVKEIMDDAIAHSQKMTFKRFLKKLFGKKKNKSSRIILQEQDFR
;
A
#
# COMPACT_ATOMS: atom_id res chain seq x y z
N GLY A 1 11.84 11.33 25.14
CA GLY A 1 11.88 10.15 24.28
C GLY A 1 11.38 10.44 22.88
N GLY A 2 11.83 9.66 21.90
CA GLY A 2 11.45 9.85 20.51
C GLY A 2 11.52 8.54 19.72
N ALA A 3 11.06 8.59 18.45
CA ALA A 3 11.18 7.48 17.51
C ALA A 3 11.84 7.98 16.21
N ILE A 4 12.75 7.18 15.68
CA ILE A 4 13.38 7.39 14.38
C ILE A 4 13.04 6.17 13.52
N ILE A 5 12.43 6.40 12.35
CA ILE A 5 12.18 5.39 11.35
C ILE A 5 13.12 5.66 10.18
N ILE A 6 13.93 4.69 9.82
CA ILE A 6 14.92 4.78 8.74
C ILE A 6 14.48 3.84 7.62
N GLU A 7 13.92 4.42 6.57
CA GLU A 7 13.57 3.72 5.34
C GLU A 7 14.81 3.40 4.51
N ARG A 8 14.80 2.26 3.80
CA ARG A 8 15.92 1.77 2.99
C ARG A 8 17.23 1.70 3.79
N ALA A 9 17.16 1.14 4.99
CA ALA A 9 18.25 1.13 5.95
C ALA A 9 19.55 0.52 5.41
N SER A 10 19.48 -0.37 4.40
CA SER A 10 20.65 -0.93 3.71
C SER A 10 21.51 0.13 2.99
N LYS A 11 20.98 1.33 2.75
CA LYS A 11 21.68 2.45 2.11
C LYS A 11 22.47 3.31 3.09
N LEU A 12 22.36 3.05 4.39
CA LEU A 12 23.15 3.74 5.39
C LEU A 12 24.65 3.53 5.14
N ASN A 13 25.41 4.61 5.15
CA ASN A 13 26.86 4.51 5.08
C ASN A 13 27.45 4.14 6.44
N LYS A 14 28.72 3.68 6.45
CA LYS A 14 29.41 3.24 7.65
C LYS A 14 29.42 4.30 8.76
N LYS A 15 29.66 5.56 8.41
CA LYS A 15 29.73 6.67 9.38
C LYS A 15 28.40 6.82 10.10
N THR A 16 27.30 6.88 9.37
CA THR A 16 25.95 7.02 9.94
C THR A 16 25.57 5.83 10.82
N VAL A 17 25.94 4.59 10.41
CA VAL A 17 25.68 3.40 11.26
C VAL A 17 26.42 3.50 12.59
N LEU A 18 27.68 3.95 12.60
CA LEU A 18 28.47 4.09 13.81
C LEU A 18 27.91 5.22 14.71
N GLU A 19 27.60 6.38 14.15
CA GLU A 19 26.99 7.50 14.89
C GLU A 19 25.63 7.09 15.50
N LEU A 20 24.81 6.35 14.75
CA LEU A 20 23.53 5.85 15.26
C LEU A 20 23.72 4.79 16.36
N ASN A 21 24.74 3.92 16.20
CA ASN A 21 25.12 2.95 17.22
C ASN A 21 25.49 3.64 18.55
N ASP A 22 26.34 4.67 18.49
CA ASP A 22 26.77 5.42 19.65
C ASP A 22 25.59 6.17 20.30
N LEU A 23 24.74 6.81 19.48
CA LEU A 23 23.53 7.49 19.96
C LEU A 23 22.59 6.53 20.72
N MET A 24 22.42 5.30 20.20
CA MET A 24 21.59 4.28 20.86
C MET A 24 22.22 3.76 22.16
N GLU A 25 23.53 3.89 22.35
CA GLU A 25 24.18 3.57 23.63
C GLU A 25 23.97 4.67 24.68
N GLU A 26 24.02 5.93 24.25
CA GLU A 26 23.83 7.07 25.14
C GLU A 26 22.36 7.25 25.57
N GLN A 27 21.42 6.94 24.69
CA GLN A 27 19.98 7.18 24.86
C GLN A 27 19.21 5.91 25.23
N THR A 28 19.78 5.05 26.06
CA THR A 28 19.15 3.77 26.45
C THR A 28 17.78 3.97 27.09
N GLY A 29 16.75 3.43 26.44
CA GLY A 29 15.37 3.43 26.95
C GLY A 29 14.52 4.66 26.56
N GLU A 30 15.09 5.68 25.93
CA GLU A 30 14.35 6.88 25.52
C GLU A 30 14.17 7.03 24.01
N LEU A 31 14.94 6.29 23.22
CA LEU A 31 14.92 6.35 21.76
C LEU A 31 14.48 5.00 21.15
N LEU A 32 13.39 5.02 20.40
CA LEU A 32 12.99 3.92 19.53
C LEU A 32 13.60 4.11 18.13
N VAL A 33 14.38 3.13 17.68
CA VAL A 33 14.89 3.12 16.29
C VAL A 33 14.27 1.97 15.55
N VAL A 34 13.68 2.27 14.38
CA VAL A 34 13.09 1.29 13.47
C VAL A 34 13.84 1.36 12.15
N LEU A 35 14.36 0.21 11.70
CA LEU A 35 14.96 0.05 10.37
C LEU A 35 13.94 -0.62 9.44
N GLU A 36 13.60 0.04 8.35
CA GLU A 36 12.74 -0.48 7.30
C GLU A 36 13.57 -0.82 6.08
N GLU A 37 13.47 -2.07 5.63
CA GLU A 37 14.18 -2.54 4.44
C GLU A 37 13.68 -3.94 4.03
N GLU A 38 13.94 -4.34 2.81
CA GLU A 38 13.82 -5.73 2.38
C GLU A 38 14.73 -6.65 3.21
N ARG A 39 14.25 -7.87 3.46
CA ARG A 39 14.95 -8.84 4.31
C ARG A 39 16.42 -9.06 3.95
N ARG A 40 16.70 -9.37 2.67
CA ARG A 40 18.06 -9.72 2.24
C ARG A 40 19.06 -8.56 2.31
N PRO A 41 18.74 -7.33 1.83
CA PRO A 41 19.61 -6.17 1.99
C PRO A 41 19.85 -5.81 3.45
N LEU A 42 18.80 -5.86 4.31
CA LEU A 42 18.91 -5.57 5.73
C LEU A 42 19.85 -6.57 6.43
N ASP A 43 19.66 -7.87 6.20
CA ASP A 43 20.49 -8.90 6.80
C ASP A 43 21.97 -8.77 6.40
N LYS A 44 22.24 -8.42 5.12
CA LYS A 44 23.60 -8.14 4.65
C LYS A 44 24.23 -6.94 5.36
N MET A 45 23.49 -5.85 5.47
CA MET A 45 23.95 -4.63 6.15
C MET A 45 24.23 -4.92 7.64
N LEU A 46 23.29 -5.53 8.35
CA LEU A 46 23.44 -5.86 9.77
C LEU A 46 24.59 -6.88 10.04
N ALA A 47 24.90 -7.74 9.10
CA ALA A 47 26.04 -8.66 9.22
C ALA A 47 27.39 -7.93 9.23
N LEU A 48 27.50 -6.77 8.61
CA LEU A 48 28.70 -5.93 8.62
C LEU A 48 28.95 -5.20 9.96
N TYR A 49 27.88 -5.08 10.76
CA TYR A 49 27.90 -4.31 12.03
C TYR A 49 27.30 -5.13 13.19
N PRO A 50 28.01 -6.14 13.73
CA PRO A 50 27.47 -7.05 14.74
C PRO A 50 26.97 -6.39 16.01
N ASP A 51 27.66 -5.32 16.49
CA ASP A 51 27.28 -4.63 17.71
C ASP A 51 26.04 -3.77 17.49
N PHE A 52 25.92 -3.12 16.35
CA PHE A 52 24.69 -2.41 15.95
C PHE A 52 23.51 -3.39 15.81
N LYS A 53 23.73 -4.56 15.20
CA LYS A 53 22.71 -5.62 15.05
C LYS A 53 22.15 -6.07 16.41
N LYS A 54 22.99 -6.22 17.44
CA LYS A 54 22.56 -6.68 18.78
C LYS A 54 21.53 -5.77 19.44
N LYS A 55 21.47 -4.49 19.04
CA LYS A 55 20.52 -3.52 19.58
C LYS A 55 19.10 -3.70 19.08
N PHE A 56 18.93 -4.42 17.97
CA PHE A 56 17.61 -4.73 17.38
C PHE A 56 17.15 -6.11 17.85
N THR A 57 16.37 -6.11 18.93
CA THR A 57 15.89 -7.35 19.59
C THR A 57 14.57 -7.85 19.01
N SER A 58 13.86 -6.99 18.28
CA SER A 58 12.57 -7.32 17.67
C SER A 58 12.64 -7.19 16.15
N ARG A 59 11.98 -8.11 15.47
CA ARG A 59 11.84 -8.10 14.01
C ARG A 59 10.38 -8.33 13.65
N LEU A 60 9.85 -7.44 12.81
CA LEU A 60 8.54 -7.60 12.18
C LEU A 60 8.75 -7.88 10.70
N GLU A 61 8.24 -9.00 10.22
CA GLU A 61 8.22 -9.32 8.80
C GLU A 61 6.80 -9.07 8.27
N LEU A 62 6.70 -8.21 7.26
CA LEU A 62 5.46 -8.00 6.53
C LEU A 62 5.45 -8.98 5.35
N PRO A 63 4.52 -9.93 5.31
CA PRO A 63 4.42 -10.85 4.18
C PRO A 63 4.01 -10.10 2.91
N VAL A 64 4.40 -10.65 1.76
CA VAL A 64 3.88 -10.22 0.47
C VAL A 64 2.42 -10.66 0.39
N PHE A 65 1.53 -9.74 0.08
CA PHE A 65 0.12 -10.05 -0.10
C PHE A 65 -0.11 -10.90 -1.34
N ILE A 66 -0.95 -11.92 -1.22
CA ILE A 66 -1.45 -12.67 -2.36
C ILE A 66 -2.62 -11.92 -3.03
N ASN A 67 -2.94 -12.29 -4.28
CA ASN A 67 -3.99 -11.60 -5.06
C ASN A 67 -5.34 -11.55 -4.34
N ASP A 68 -5.74 -12.63 -3.66
CA ASP A 68 -7.01 -12.69 -2.93
C ASP A 68 -7.06 -11.68 -1.77
N GLU A 69 -5.94 -11.48 -1.07
CA GLU A 69 -5.83 -10.49 0.01
C GLU A 69 -5.89 -9.06 -0.54
N LEU A 70 -5.21 -8.81 -1.65
CA LEU A 70 -5.24 -7.51 -2.34
C LEU A 70 -6.65 -7.18 -2.85
N VAL A 71 -7.36 -8.17 -3.42
CA VAL A 71 -8.75 -7.98 -3.86
C VAL A 71 -9.69 -7.80 -2.68
N THR A 72 -9.49 -8.53 -1.58
CA THR A 72 -10.25 -8.34 -0.34
C THR A 72 -10.05 -6.94 0.24
N PHE A 73 -8.82 -6.43 0.22
CA PHE A 73 -8.53 -5.04 0.58
C PHE A 73 -9.30 -4.06 -0.32
N ALA A 74 -9.25 -4.25 -1.64
CA ALA A 74 -9.96 -3.38 -2.59
C ALA A 74 -11.49 -3.36 -2.35
N GLN A 75 -12.09 -4.52 -2.07
CA GLN A 75 -13.52 -4.60 -1.74
C GLN A 75 -13.86 -3.86 -0.44
N THR A 76 -12.99 -3.98 0.57
CA THR A 76 -13.15 -3.26 1.83
C THR A 76 -13.01 -1.76 1.63
N TYR A 77 -11.99 -1.33 0.90
CA TYR A 77 -11.75 0.07 0.55
C TYR A 77 -12.93 0.67 -0.24
N ALA A 78 -13.44 -0.07 -1.25
CA ALA A 78 -14.65 0.35 -1.99
C ALA A 78 -15.84 0.57 -1.04
N LYS A 79 -16.09 -0.39 -0.14
CA LYS A 79 -17.20 -0.34 0.81
C LYS A 79 -17.09 0.86 1.76
N GLU A 80 -15.91 1.15 2.28
CA GLU A 80 -15.65 2.29 3.17
C GLU A 80 -15.88 3.62 2.45
N ASN A 81 -15.59 3.68 1.15
CA ASN A 81 -15.85 4.85 0.31
C ASN A 81 -17.27 4.90 -0.30
N GLY A 82 -18.19 4.00 0.12
CA GLY A 82 -19.59 4.00 -0.32
C GLY A 82 -19.84 3.32 -1.66
N TYR A 83 -18.86 2.58 -2.19
CA TYR A 83 -18.92 1.84 -3.45
C TYR A 83 -19.09 0.33 -3.23
N LYS A 84 -19.44 -0.37 -4.29
CA LYS A 84 -19.43 -1.83 -4.39
C LYS A 84 -18.79 -2.21 -5.73
N ILE A 85 -17.94 -3.22 -5.74
CA ILE A 85 -17.38 -3.78 -6.98
C ILE A 85 -18.30 -4.93 -7.42
N ASP A 86 -18.71 -4.97 -8.70
CA ASP A 86 -19.44 -6.11 -9.24
C ASP A 86 -18.50 -7.26 -9.65
N GLU A 87 -19.06 -8.39 -10.04
CA GLU A 87 -18.26 -9.59 -10.37
C GLU A 87 -17.29 -9.35 -11.53
N MET A 88 -17.70 -8.60 -12.54
CA MET A 88 -16.83 -8.26 -13.68
C MET A 88 -15.73 -7.28 -13.28
N GLY A 89 -16.04 -6.33 -12.40
CA GLY A 89 -15.06 -5.42 -11.81
C GLY A 89 -14.02 -6.17 -10.97
N ILE A 90 -14.45 -7.19 -10.20
CA ILE A 90 -13.53 -8.06 -9.45
C ILE A 90 -12.58 -8.80 -10.40
N LEU A 91 -13.09 -9.38 -11.47
CA LEU A 91 -12.26 -10.07 -12.47
C LEU A 91 -11.28 -9.13 -13.16
N ALA A 92 -11.71 -7.92 -13.49
CA ALA A 92 -10.84 -6.91 -14.08
C ALA A 92 -9.73 -6.50 -13.10
N LEU A 93 -10.05 -6.33 -11.82
CA LEU A 93 -9.08 -6.04 -10.77
C LEU A 93 -8.04 -7.16 -10.62
N TYR A 94 -8.47 -8.44 -10.58
CA TYR A 94 -7.55 -9.58 -10.58
C TYR A 94 -6.61 -9.54 -11.78
N SER A 95 -7.17 -9.32 -12.97
CA SER A 95 -6.37 -9.26 -14.20
C SER A 95 -5.33 -8.13 -14.17
N ARG A 96 -5.68 -6.97 -13.60
CA ARG A 96 -4.77 -5.83 -13.47
C ARG A 96 -3.65 -6.12 -12.47
N ILE A 97 -3.97 -6.72 -11.32
CA ILE A 97 -2.98 -7.15 -10.32
C ILE A 97 -2.02 -8.18 -10.92
N ASP A 98 -2.54 -9.21 -11.62
CA ASP A 98 -1.73 -10.23 -12.28
C ASP A 98 -0.79 -9.61 -13.33
N LEU A 99 -1.27 -8.63 -14.09
CA LEU A 99 -0.44 -7.95 -15.09
C LEU A 99 0.73 -7.21 -14.43
N MET A 100 0.47 -6.48 -13.36
CA MET A 100 1.51 -5.76 -12.60
C MET A 100 2.54 -6.72 -12.00
N GLN A 101 2.11 -7.88 -11.50
CA GLN A 101 3.03 -8.89 -10.95
C GLN A 101 3.94 -9.52 -12.01
N ARG A 102 3.47 -9.66 -13.26
CA ARG A 102 4.27 -10.18 -14.39
C ARG A 102 5.41 -9.24 -14.80
N GLU A 103 5.30 -7.97 -14.49
CA GLU A 103 6.35 -6.97 -14.73
C GLU A 103 7.44 -6.97 -13.64
N GLU A 104 7.56 -8.09 -12.89
CA GLU A 104 8.53 -8.32 -11.80
C GLU A 104 8.39 -7.34 -10.62
N SER A 105 7.27 -6.64 -10.50
CA SER A 105 6.99 -5.77 -9.37
C SER A 105 6.17 -6.50 -8.30
N ILE A 106 6.54 -6.31 -7.04
CA ILE A 106 5.70 -6.72 -5.91
C ILE A 106 4.55 -5.74 -5.83
N VAL A 107 3.33 -6.22 -6.07
CA VAL A 107 2.13 -5.38 -5.92
C VAL A 107 1.81 -5.20 -4.44
N THR A 108 1.69 -3.96 -4.03
CA THR A 108 1.44 -3.57 -2.66
C THR A 108 0.00 -3.09 -2.44
N VAL A 109 -0.40 -2.94 -1.18
CA VAL A 109 -1.68 -2.31 -0.81
C VAL A 109 -1.78 -0.87 -1.34
N ALA A 110 -0.64 -0.15 -1.42
CA ALA A 110 -0.60 1.21 -1.96
C ALA A 110 -0.95 1.24 -3.46
N ASP A 111 -0.42 0.28 -4.23
CA ASP A 111 -0.73 0.16 -5.67
C ASP A 111 -2.21 -0.17 -5.88
N VAL A 112 -2.77 -1.08 -5.09
CA VAL A 112 -4.19 -1.41 -5.17
C VAL A 112 -5.07 -0.23 -4.76
N LYS A 113 -4.65 0.54 -3.75
CA LYS A 113 -5.34 1.78 -3.38
C LYS A 113 -5.37 2.79 -4.52
N GLU A 114 -4.26 2.97 -5.23
CA GLU A 114 -4.18 3.85 -6.40
C GLU A 114 -5.14 3.39 -7.51
N ILE A 115 -5.14 2.09 -7.83
CA ILE A 115 -6.09 1.49 -8.78
C ILE A 115 -7.55 1.80 -8.37
N MET A 116 -7.86 1.68 -7.09
CA MET A 116 -9.21 1.93 -6.58
C MET A 116 -9.59 3.40 -6.63
N ASP A 117 -8.67 4.30 -6.30
CA ASP A 117 -8.89 5.75 -6.38
C ASP A 117 -9.15 6.18 -7.83
N ASP A 118 -8.41 5.62 -8.79
CA ASP A 118 -8.62 5.83 -10.23
C ASP A 118 -9.98 5.31 -10.69
N ALA A 119 -10.36 4.10 -10.29
CA ALA A 119 -11.65 3.50 -10.63
C ALA A 119 -12.82 4.31 -10.08
N ILE A 120 -12.70 4.79 -8.84
CA ILE A 120 -13.69 5.66 -8.20
C ILE A 120 -13.81 6.99 -8.97
N ALA A 121 -12.68 7.62 -9.29
CA ALA A 121 -12.65 8.88 -10.03
C ALA A 121 -13.27 8.72 -11.44
N HIS A 122 -12.98 7.59 -12.12
CA HIS A 122 -13.57 7.28 -13.42
C HIS A 122 -15.09 7.11 -13.34
N SER A 123 -15.57 6.32 -12.37
CA SER A 123 -16.99 6.10 -12.11
C SER A 123 -17.73 7.43 -11.81
N GLN A 124 -17.12 8.32 -11.04
CA GLN A 124 -17.68 9.65 -10.76
C GLN A 124 -17.82 10.50 -12.03
N LYS A 125 -16.79 10.53 -12.89
CA LYS A 125 -16.85 11.25 -14.18
C LYS A 125 -17.96 10.70 -15.08
N MET A 126 -18.14 9.38 -15.12
CA MET A 126 -19.20 8.75 -15.91
C MET A 126 -20.59 9.05 -15.34
N THR A 127 -20.73 9.04 -14.01
CA THR A 127 -22.00 9.39 -13.34
C THR A 127 -22.37 10.85 -13.60
N PHE A 128 -21.41 11.76 -13.56
CA PHE A 128 -21.64 13.18 -13.86
C PHE A 128 -22.06 13.40 -15.34
N LYS A 129 -21.41 12.72 -16.30
CA LYS A 129 -21.83 12.73 -17.70
C LYS A 129 -23.25 12.17 -17.89
N ARG A 130 -23.61 11.10 -17.19
CA ARG A 130 -24.98 10.53 -17.21
C ARG A 130 -25.99 11.46 -16.52
N PHE A 131 -25.62 12.15 -15.46
CA PHE A 131 -26.46 13.14 -14.77
C PHE A 131 -26.75 14.34 -15.66
N LEU A 132 -25.76 14.91 -16.36
CA LEU A 132 -25.96 15.97 -17.35
C LEU A 132 -26.90 15.53 -18.49
N LYS A 133 -26.75 14.28 -18.97
CA LYS A 133 -27.72 13.73 -19.94
C LYS A 133 -29.12 13.54 -19.37
N LYS A 134 -29.28 13.29 -18.07
CA LYS A 134 -30.58 13.13 -17.38
C LYS A 134 -31.23 14.45 -17.00
N LEU A 135 -30.49 15.52 -16.80
CA LEU A 135 -31.04 16.88 -16.60
C LEU A 135 -31.86 17.35 -17.80
N PHE A 136 -31.58 16.81 -18.99
CA PHE A 136 -32.36 17.01 -20.20
C PHE A 136 -33.46 15.94 -20.43
N GLY A 137 -33.65 14.98 -19.52
CA GLY A 137 -34.64 13.89 -19.65
C GLY A 137 -35.06 13.35 -18.29
N LYS A 138 -36.36 13.47 -18.00
CA LYS A 138 -37.04 13.22 -16.70
C LYS A 138 -36.77 11.87 -16.00
N LYS A 139 -36.64 11.95 -14.63
CA LYS A 139 -37.04 11.00 -13.54
C LYS A 139 -36.27 9.67 -13.41
N LYS A 140 -35.83 9.22 -12.23
CA LYS A 140 -36.33 9.01 -10.87
C LYS A 140 -35.24 8.45 -9.93
N ASN A 141 -35.36 8.75 -8.64
CA ASN A 141 -34.62 8.34 -7.47
C ASN A 141 -34.25 6.88 -7.32
N LYS A 142 -32.99 6.63 -6.82
CA LYS A 142 -32.71 5.77 -5.66
C LYS A 142 -31.25 6.00 -5.23
N SER A 143 -31.00 6.18 -3.94
CA SER A 143 -29.66 6.11 -3.36
C SER A 143 -29.18 4.66 -3.45
N SER A 144 -28.59 4.31 -4.58
CA SER A 144 -27.89 3.04 -4.76
C SER A 144 -26.39 3.32 -4.60
N ARG A 145 -25.71 2.53 -3.77
CA ARG A 145 -24.25 2.47 -3.79
C ARG A 145 -23.80 2.42 -5.24
N ILE A 146 -22.87 3.28 -5.59
CA ILE A 146 -22.34 3.29 -6.96
C ILE A 146 -21.53 2.01 -7.15
N ILE A 147 -21.82 1.28 -8.22
CA ILE A 147 -21.20 -0.01 -8.54
C ILE A 147 -20.03 0.27 -9.49
N LEU A 148 -18.82 -0.11 -9.07
CA LEU A 148 -17.63 -0.13 -9.92
C LEU A 148 -17.68 -1.37 -10.82
N GLN A 149 -17.50 -1.15 -12.12
CA GLN A 149 -17.63 -2.16 -13.17
C GLN A 149 -16.29 -2.37 -13.88
N GLU A 150 -16.17 -3.40 -14.71
CA GLU A 150 -14.96 -3.71 -15.50
C GLU A 150 -14.33 -2.48 -16.16
N GLN A 151 -15.15 -1.62 -16.74
CA GLN A 151 -14.69 -0.41 -17.45
C GLN A 151 -14.02 0.64 -16.55
N ASP A 152 -14.23 0.57 -15.25
CA ASP A 152 -13.64 1.48 -14.27
C ASP A 152 -12.22 1.07 -13.89
N PHE A 153 -11.82 -0.18 -14.24
CA PHE A 153 -10.50 -0.76 -13.97
C PHE A 153 -9.60 -0.88 -15.23
N ARG A 154 -10.04 -0.37 -16.38
CA ARG A 154 -9.28 -0.39 -17.65
C ARG A 154 -8.30 0.77 -17.76
#